data_007767b858178d8d1a1e1f489c5657f2
#
_entry.id   007767b858178d8d1a1e1f489c5657f2
#
_cell.length_a   1.000
_cell.length_b   1.000
_cell.length_c   1.000
_cell.angle_alpha   90.00
_cell.angle_beta   90.00
_cell.angle_gamma   90.00
#
_symmetry.space_group_name_H-M   'P 1'
#
loop_
_entity.id
_entity.type
_entity.pdbx_description
1 polymer ?
#
loop_
_entity_poly.entity_id
_entity_poly.type
_entity_poly.pdbx_seq_one_letter_code
_entity_poly.pdbx_strand_id
1 'polypeptide(L)'
;MQLTVGELARRSGLTVRTLHHYDAIGLLKPSVRSAAGYRLYDRANIERLHRIQALRQLGLSLTDIGDALSGPQAPLPEVIDRQIAHLDRELAKAALLRERLHRLRAQLIAGQSPDLADWLDTLETMTMYEKYFSPDELKTLPLHTDPDVLPEWSALITAVQAAMDRGATAHDADVQLLALSWMTMVGRATGNNPAFLMRLHAINEQEPTMRARSGITQELERFVERAVIAARLTIFARYLDAQEMERMHAHYGAQMYAWPALIAELRGAMADALPPDHPHVQAKARRWMELFRAYAGDDPVTHARIREAYAKEPDLRGGSAVDDQLLAYVRNAWESSQRATH
;
A
#
# COMPACT_ATOMS: atom_id res chain seq x y z
N MET A 1 22.38 35.70 -33.83
CA MET A 1 23.05 36.25 -32.62
C MET A 1 23.48 35.03 -31.81
N GLN A 2 24.75 34.90 -31.52
CA GLN A 2 25.31 33.80 -30.71
C GLN A 2 25.97 34.41 -29.47
N LEU A 3 25.80 33.81 -28.33
CA LEU A 3 26.40 34.21 -27.06
C LEU A 3 27.47 33.21 -26.65
N THR A 4 28.56 33.75 -26.09
CA THR A 4 29.54 32.91 -25.40
C THR A 4 28.98 32.38 -24.08
N VAL A 5 29.59 31.35 -23.53
CA VAL A 5 29.15 30.76 -22.22
C VAL A 5 29.14 31.81 -21.09
N GLY A 6 30.13 32.72 -21.09
CA GLY A 6 30.21 33.80 -20.08
C GLY A 6 29.12 34.85 -20.24
N GLU A 7 28.77 35.22 -21.48
CA GLU A 7 27.67 36.17 -21.75
C GLU A 7 26.32 35.53 -21.43
N LEU A 8 26.12 34.27 -21.76
CA LEU A 8 24.90 33.54 -21.43
C LEU A 8 24.73 33.39 -19.90
N ALA A 9 25.80 33.03 -19.19
CA ALA A 9 25.80 32.92 -17.73
C ALA A 9 25.39 34.24 -17.06
N ARG A 10 26.02 35.35 -17.46
CA ARG A 10 25.70 36.66 -16.91
C ARG A 10 24.26 37.10 -17.17
N ARG A 11 23.72 36.85 -18.37
CA ARG A 11 22.34 37.23 -18.74
C ARG A 11 21.27 36.35 -18.14
N SER A 12 21.58 35.08 -17.90
CA SER A 12 20.63 34.12 -17.32
C SER A 12 20.66 34.03 -15.79
N GLY A 13 21.60 34.73 -15.14
CA GLY A 13 21.79 34.64 -13.68
C GLY A 13 22.40 33.30 -13.23
N LEU A 14 22.94 32.51 -14.15
CA LEU A 14 23.60 31.24 -13.86
C LEU A 14 25.13 31.39 -13.79
N THR A 15 25.80 30.41 -13.20
CA THR A 15 27.26 30.34 -13.24
C THR A 15 27.72 29.64 -14.53
N VAL A 16 28.93 29.96 -15.00
CA VAL A 16 29.56 29.22 -16.10
C VAL A 16 29.68 27.74 -15.78
N ARG A 17 29.94 27.37 -14.52
CA ARG A 17 29.98 26.00 -14.04
C ARG A 17 28.65 25.28 -14.22
N THR A 18 27.54 25.93 -13.95
CA THR A 18 26.19 25.39 -14.16
C THR A 18 25.94 25.09 -15.63
N LEU A 19 26.30 26.00 -16.54
CA LEU A 19 26.13 25.79 -17.99
C LEU A 19 27.04 24.67 -18.52
N HIS A 20 28.25 24.54 -17.98
CA HIS A 20 29.14 23.41 -18.29
C HIS A 20 28.54 22.08 -17.79
N HIS A 21 27.93 22.07 -16.62
CA HIS A 21 27.24 20.88 -16.11
C HIS A 21 26.04 20.51 -17.00
N TYR A 22 25.23 21.48 -17.42
CA TYR A 22 24.12 21.24 -18.35
C TYR A 22 24.58 20.69 -19.70
N ASP A 23 25.72 21.15 -20.20
CA ASP A 23 26.33 20.58 -21.41
C ASP A 23 26.79 19.13 -21.17
N ALA A 24 27.46 18.87 -20.04
CA ALA A 24 27.98 17.54 -19.69
C ALA A 24 26.89 16.48 -19.56
N ILE A 25 25.73 16.84 -18.95
CA ILE A 25 24.58 15.93 -18.82
C ILE A 25 23.66 15.94 -20.04
N GLY A 26 23.99 16.68 -21.10
CA GLY A 26 23.21 16.75 -22.32
C GLY A 26 21.95 17.61 -22.25
N LEU A 27 21.70 18.29 -21.12
CA LEU A 27 20.50 19.09 -20.88
C LEU A 27 20.47 20.36 -21.74
N LEU A 28 21.63 21.03 -21.93
CA LEU A 28 21.81 22.21 -22.78
C LEU A 28 23.14 22.12 -23.52
N LYS A 29 23.13 21.64 -24.75
CA LYS A 29 24.34 21.56 -25.60
C LYS A 29 24.54 22.86 -26.37
N PRO A 30 25.80 23.39 -26.50
CA PRO A 30 26.07 24.54 -27.36
C PRO A 30 25.77 24.21 -28.82
N SER A 31 25.31 25.20 -29.60
CA SER A 31 25.02 25.03 -31.01
C SER A 31 26.28 24.76 -31.86
N VAL A 32 27.37 25.53 -31.52
CA VAL A 32 28.66 25.35 -32.19
C VAL A 32 29.80 25.72 -31.22
N ARG A 33 31.03 25.43 -31.61
CA ARG A 33 32.24 25.94 -30.98
C ARG A 33 32.92 26.93 -31.93
N SER A 34 33.42 28.04 -31.41
CA SER A 34 34.20 29.00 -32.17
C SER A 34 35.51 28.39 -32.67
N ALA A 35 36.20 29.07 -33.61
CA ALA A 35 37.54 28.65 -34.08
C ALA A 35 38.58 28.59 -32.92
N ALA A 36 38.37 29.36 -31.84
CA ALA A 36 39.17 29.34 -30.61
C ALA A 36 38.67 28.32 -29.56
N GLY A 37 37.69 27.42 -29.89
CA GLY A 37 37.19 26.35 -29.04
C GLY A 37 36.11 26.80 -28.03
N TYR A 38 35.70 28.05 -28.01
CA TYR A 38 34.67 28.53 -27.06
C TYR A 38 33.27 28.03 -27.45
N ARG A 39 32.46 27.65 -26.43
CA ARG A 39 31.07 27.27 -26.59
C ARG A 39 30.22 28.48 -26.96
N LEU A 40 29.43 28.33 -28.04
CA LEU A 40 28.51 29.36 -28.52
C LEU A 40 27.08 28.84 -28.46
N TYR A 41 26.18 29.67 -27.98
CA TYR A 41 24.77 29.39 -27.78
C TYR A 41 23.94 30.33 -28.68
N ASP A 42 23.05 29.73 -29.44
CA ASP A 42 22.12 30.44 -30.34
C ASP A 42 20.75 30.70 -29.68
N ARG A 43 19.82 31.21 -30.49
CA ARG A 43 18.47 31.52 -30.06
C ARG A 43 17.74 30.26 -29.52
N ALA A 44 17.85 29.12 -30.19
CA ALA A 44 17.22 27.88 -29.77
C ALA A 44 17.76 27.40 -28.42
N ASN A 45 19.05 27.57 -28.17
CA ASN A 45 19.64 27.26 -26.87
C ASN A 45 19.12 28.19 -25.77
N ILE A 46 18.89 29.48 -26.08
CA ILE A 46 18.35 30.44 -25.11
C ILE A 46 16.89 30.08 -24.75
N GLU A 47 16.08 29.75 -25.76
CA GLU A 47 14.70 29.28 -25.54
C GLU A 47 14.66 27.99 -24.72
N ARG A 48 15.55 27.01 -25.01
CA ARG A 48 15.68 25.79 -24.21
C ARG A 48 16.12 26.10 -22.78
N LEU A 49 17.08 26.98 -22.58
CA LEU A 49 17.52 27.39 -21.23
C LEU A 49 16.38 28.04 -20.44
N HIS A 50 15.57 28.88 -21.10
CA HIS A 50 14.40 29.50 -20.47
C HIS A 50 13.39 28.42 -19.97
N ARG A 51 13.12 27.39 -20.78
CA ARG A 51 12.27 26.27 -20.37
C ARG A 51 12.89 25.47 -19.22
N ILE A 52 14.20 25.22 -19.25
CA ILE A 52 14.91 24.55 -18.14
C ILE A 52 14.74 25.36 -16.84
N GLN A 53 14.94 26.68 -16.88
CA GLN A 53 14.80 27.51 -15.70
C GLN A 53 13.37 27.56 -15.17
N ALA A 54 12.37 27.67 -16.06
CA ALA A 54 10.96 27.65 -15.67
C ALA A 54 10.59 26.34 -14.97
N LEU A 55 10.97 25.20 -15.53
CA LEU A 55 10.71 23.89 -14.93
C LEU A 55 11.48 23.70 -13.61
N ARG A 56 12.67 24.28 -13.51
CA ARG A 56 13.44 24.27 -12.28
C ARG A 56 12.82 25.12 -11.16
N GLN A 57 12.22 26.26 -11.50
CA GLN A 57 11.45 27.07 -10.55
C GLN A 57 10.20 26.34 -10.02
N LEU A 58 9.66 25.43 -10.81
CA LEU A 58 8.60 24.51 -10.38
C LEU A 58 9.12 23.33 -9.53
N GLY A 59 10.44 23.28 -9.23
CA GLY A 59 11.04 22.28 -8.35
C GLY A 59 11.44 20.96 -9.02
N LEU A 60 11.39 20.84 -10.36
CA LEU A 60 11.77 19.64 -11.06
C LEU A 60 13.28 19.35 -10.96
N SER A 61 13.64 18.06 -10.89
CA SER A 61 15.04 17.63 -10.99
C SER A 61 15.60 17.83 -12.41
N LEU A 62 16.92 17.89 -12.54
CA LEU A 62 17.56 18.05 -13.87
C LEU A 62 17.30 16.82 -14.77
N THR A 63 17.11 15.65 -14.21
CA THR A 63 16.74 14.42 -14.93
C THR A 63 15.33 14.54 -15.49
N ASP A 64 14.34 14.87 -14.65
CA ASP A 64 12.94 15.05 -15.09
C ASP A 64 12.81 16.14 -16.15
N ILE A 65 13.59 17.24 -16.02
CA ILE A 65 13.65 18.31 -17.02
C ILE A 65 14.24 17.77 -18.34
N GLY A 66 15.27 16.95 -18.26
CA GLY A 66 15.88 16.31 -19.42
C GLY A 66 14.87 15.45 -20.19
N ASP A 67 14.15 14.61 -19.47
CA ASP A 67 13.11 13.75 -20.04
C ASP A 67 11.95 14.57 -20.64
N ALA A 68 11.48 15.60 -19.92
CA ALA A 68 10.44 16.50 -20.38
C ALA A 68 10.82 17.30 -21.66
N LEU A 69 12.10 17.57 -21.87
CA LEU A 69 12.60 18.33 -23.02
C LEU A 69 13.20 17.47 -24.13
N SER A 70 13.25 16.13 -23.99
CA SER A 70 13.91 15.22 -24.95
C SER A 70 12.97 14.62 -25.99
N GLY A 71 11.63 14.70 -25.79
CA GLY A 71 10.63 14.16 -26.72
C GLY A 71 9.93 15.24 -27.54
N PRO A 72 9.39 14.89 -28.71
CA PRO A 72 8.61 15.85 -29.50
C PRO A 72 7.30 16.28 -28.83
N GLN A 73 6.87 15.59 -27.78
CA GLN A 73 5.70 15.91 -26.92
C GLN A 73 5.79 15.11 -25.61
N ALA A 74 6.74 15.41 -24.72
CA ALA A 74 6.47 15.05 -23.35
C ALA A 74 5.30 15.96 -22.87
N PRO A 75 4.14 15.41 -22.50
CA PRO A 75 3.01 16.25 -22.13
C PRO A 75 3.37 17.00 -20.87
N LEU A 76 3.54 18.31 -20.99
CA LEU A 76 3.81 19.21 -19.87
C LEU A 76 2.85 18.99 -18.68
N PRO A 77 1.55 18.67 -18.91
CA PRO A 77 0.63 18.26 -17.84
C PRO A 77 1.14 17.12 -16.97
N GLU A 78 1.64 16.01 -17.53
CA GLU A 78 2.14 14.86 -16.75
C GLU A 78 3.38 15.20 -15.91
N VAL A 79 4.22 16.12 -16.38
CA VAL A 79 5.38 16.60 -15.62
C VAL A 79 4.91 17.46 -14.45
N ILE A 80 3.90 18.31 -14.67
CA ILE A 80 3.28 19.14 -13.64
C ILE A 80 2.56 18.27 -12.62
N ASP A 81 1.82 17.25 -13.06
CA ASP A 81 1.11 16.31 -12.17
C ASP A 81 2.09 15.55 -11.27
N ARG A 82 3.23 15.09 -11.79
CA ARG A 82 4.30 14.48 -10.98
C ARG A 82 4.87 15.45 -9.94
N GLN A 83 5.01 16.73 -10.29
CA GLN A 83 5.49 17.74 -9.37
C GLN A 83 4.46 18.10 -8.31
N ILE A 84 3.18 18.19 -8.66
CA ILE A 84 2.07 18.35 -7.70
C ILE A 84 2.09 17.19 -6.73
N ALA A 85 2.15 15.95 -7.23
CA ALA A 85 2.23 14.76 -6.40
C ALA A 85 3.47 14.75 -5.48
N HIS A 86 4.62 15.30 -5.92
CA HIS A 86 5.80 15.47 -5.07
C HIS A 86 5.56 16.51 -3.95
N LEU A 87 4.99 17.67 -4.28
CA LEU A 87 4.68 18.70 -3.29
C LEU A 87 3.63 18.25 -2.27
N ASP A 88 2.61 17.51 -2.70
CA ASP A 88 1.63 16.92 -1.82
C ASP A 88 2.26 15.94 -0.82
N ARG A 89 3.28 15.18 -1.26
CA ARG A 89 4.07 14.31 -0.38
C ARG A 89 4.80 15.09 0.72
N GLU A 90 5.47 16.16 0.34
CA GLU A 90 6.18 17.03 1.29
C GLU A 90 5.21 17.72 2.27
N LEU A 91 4.05 18.17 1.79
CA LEU A 91 3.00 18.75 2.62
C LEU A 91 2.42 17.73 3.62
N ALA A 92 2.19 16.50 3.20
CA ALA A 92 1.70 15.43 4.09
C ALA A 92 2.71 15.10 5.20
N LYS A 93 4.01 15.00 4.87
CA LYS A 93 5.09 14.81 5.85
C LYS A 93 5.14 15.97 6.85
N ALA A 94 5.08 17.21 6.34
CA ALA A 94 5.10 18.41 7.18
C ALA A 94 3.86 18.48 8.09
N ALA A 95 2.68 18.10 7.62
CA ALA A 95 1.45 18.06 8.42
C ALA A 95 1.54 17.05 9.57
N LEU A 96 2.05 15.85 9.30
CA LEU A 96 2.25 14.80 10.31
C LEU A 96 3.25 15.25 11.39
N LEU A 97 4.38 15.82 10.98
CA LEU A 97 5.38 16.35 11.90
C LEU A 97 4.80 17.49 12.74
N ARG A 98 4.03 18.38 12.13
CA ARG A 98 3.36 19.50 12.83
C ARG A 98 2.43 19.00 13.92
N GLU A 99 1.63 17.98 13.62
CA GLU A 99 0.69 17.42 14.60
C GLU A 99 1.41 16.78 15.79
N ARG A 100 2.51 16.08 15.54
CA ARG A 100 3.35 15.51 16.61
C ARG A 100 3.97 16.58 17.50
N LEU A 101 4.48 17.66 16.87
CA LEU A 101 5.00 18.82 17.59
C LEU A 101 3.90 19.49 18.42
N HIS A 102 2.65 19.56 17.94
CA HIS A 102 1.52 20.05 18.73
C HIS A 102 1.25 19.19 19.97
N ARG A 103 1.31 17.86 19.85
CA ARG A 103 1.15 16.95 21.00
C ARG A 103 2.27 17.12 22.01
N LEU A 104 3.52 17.13 21.57
CA LEU A 104 4.67 17.40 22.46
C LEU A 104 4.56 18.76 23.15
N ARG A 105 4.15 19.79 22.42
CA ARG A 105 3.91 21.12 23.00
C ARG A 105 2.80 21.10 24.05
N ALA A 106 1.71 20.39 23.81
CA ALA A 106 0.61 20.26 24.77
C ALA A 106 1.07 19.56 26.07
N GLN A 107 1.86 18.50 25.99
CA GLN A 107 2.47 17.83 27.15
C GLN A 107 3.38 18.78 27.93
N LEU A 108 4.25 19.53 27.24
CA LEU A 108 5.14 20.51 27.87
C LEU A 108 4.37 21.65 28.57
N ILE A 109 3.28 22.16 27.98
CA ILE A 109 2.42 23.19 28.58
C ILE A 109 1.69 22.62 29.80
N ALA A 110 1.31 21.34 29.78
CA ALA A 110 0.71 20.67 30.94
C ALA A 110 1.72 20.34 32.07
N GLY A 111 2.99 20.79 31.94
CA GLY A 111 4.05 20.53 32.91
C GLY A 111 4.56 19.07 32.88
N GLN A 112 4.20 18.31 31.89
CA GLN A 112 4.72 16.96 31.66
C GLN A 112 6.02 17.08 30.86
N SER A 113 7.11 16.51 31.36
CA SER A 113 8.33 16.34 30.56
C SER A 113 8.13 15.16 29.64
N PRO A 114 8.10 15.37 28.30
CA PRO A 114 8.14 14.23 27.37
C PRO A 114 9.41 13.42 27.63
N ASP A 115 9.29 12.10 27.76
CA ASP A 115 10.46 11.24 27.92
C ASP A 115 11.33 11.27 26.65
N LEU A 116 12.63 11.05 26.81
CA LEU A 116 13.54 10.87 25.69
C LEU A 116 13.05 9.78 24.73
N ALA A 117 12.37 8.77 25.27
CA ALA A 117 11.70 7.73 24.52
C ALA A 117 10.61 8.29 23.57
N ASP A 118 9.79 9.26 23.99
CA ASP A 118 8.76 9.89 23.15
C ASP A 118 9.37 10.64 21.95
N TRP A 119 10.55 11.23 22.14
CA TRP A 119 11.31 11.88 21.08
C TRP A 119 11.93 10.88 20.10
N LEU A 120 12.58 9.82 20.60
CA LEU A 120 13.17 8.76 19.80
C LEU A 120 12.10 8.00 19.03
N ASP A 121 11.00 7.67 19.68
CA ASP A 121 9.83 7.02 19.10
C ASP A 121 9.23 7.81 17.92
N THR A 122 9.22 9.13 18.03
CA THR A 122 8.74 9.99 16.95
C THR A 122 9.63 9.88 15.73
N LEU A 123 10.95 9.86 15.92
CA LEU A 123 11.94 9.71 14.86
C LEU A 123 11.93 8.29 14.26
N GLU A 124 11.89 7.26 15.09
CA GLU A 124 11.86 5.85 14.65
C GLU A 124 10.61 5.54 13.83
N THR A 125 9.43 6.03 14.27
CA THR A 125 8.19 5.81 13.54
C THR A 125 8.22 6.46 12.14
N MET A 126 8.82 7.64 12.01
CA MET A 126 8.96 8.31 10.70
C MET A 126 9.81 7.48 9.75
N THR A 127 10.93 6.94 10.23
CA THR A 127 11.88 6.16 9.41
C THR A 127 11.34 4.76 9.09
N MET A 128 10.60 4.16 10.00
CA MET A 128 10.14 2.78 9.88
C MET A 128 9.06 2.58 8.81
N TYR A 129 8.02 3.41 8.81
CA TYR A 129 6.98 3.28 7.77
C TYR A 129 7.54 3.50 6.36
N GLU A 130 8.55 4.37 6.21
CA GLU A 130 9.25 4.57 4.94
C GLU A 130 10.05 3.33 4.48
N LYS A 131 10.41 2.42 5.39
CA LYS A 131 11.06 1.15 5.07
C LYS A 131 10.11 0.17 4.36
N TYR A 132 8.82 0.19 4.72
CA TYR A 132 7.82 -0.79 4.26
C TYR A 132 6.86 -0.23 3.21
N PHE A 133 6.65 1.07 3.19
CA PHE A 133 5.71 1.76 2.30
C PHE A 133 6.40 2.91 1.58
N SER A 134 6.10 3.05 0.29
CA SER A 134 6.46 4.26 -0.43
C SER A 134 5.65 5.46 0.09
N PRO A 135 6.14 6.70 -0.10
CA PRO A 135 5.40 7.89 0.27
C PRO A 135 4.01 8.00 -0.39
N ASP A 136 3.84 7.47 -1.59
CA ASP A 136 2.54 7.49 -2.29
C ASP A 136 1.56 6.48 -1.70
N GLU A 137 2.04 5.31 -1.29
CA GLU A 137 1.23 4.32 -0.60
C GLU A 137 0.77 4.82 0.78
N LEU A 138 1.63 5.50 1.52
CA LEU A 138 1.25 6.09 2.82
C LEU A 138 0.14 7.12 2.72
N LYS A 139 0.02 7.85 1.60
CA LYS A 139 -1.08 8.80 1.35
C LYS A 139 -2.43 8.12 1.12
N THR A 140 -2.39 6.91 0.60
CA THR A 140 -3.59 6.13 0.27
C THR A 140 -3.94 5.13 1.36
N LEU A 141 -3.07 4.94 2.36
CA LEU A 141 -3.28 4.00 3.46
C LEU A 141 -4.25 4.62 4.49
N PRO A 142 -5.48 4.11 4.64
CA PRO A 142 -6.47 4.69 5.56
C PRO A 142 -6.00 4.73 7.02
N LEU A 143 -5.16 3.79 7.43
CA LEU A 143 -4.51 3.83 8.75
C LEU A 143 -3.79 5.16 9.03
N HIS A 144 -3.33 5.85 7.99
CA HIS A 144 -2.63 7.14 8.08
C HIS A 144 -3.50 8.35 7.72
N THR A 145 -4.51 8.15 6.88
CA THR A 145 -5.30 9.26 6.30
C THR A 145 -6.66 9.45 6.95
N ASP A 146 -7.22 8.41 7.55
CA ASP A 146 -8.49 8.45 8.27
C ASP A 146 -8.24 8.67 9.78
N PRO A 147 -8.62 9.84 10.35
CA PRO A 147 -8.34 10.18 11.74
C PRO A 147 -9.06 9.28 12.76
N ASP A 148 -10.12 8.60 12.35
CA ASP A 148 -10.94 7.77 13.23
C ASP A 148 -10.41 6.33 13.34
N VAL A 149 -9.60 5.88 12.37
CA VAL A 149 -9.10 4.50 12.32
C VAL A 149 -8.25 4.15 13.52
N LEU A 150 -7.28 4.98 13.90
CA LEU A 150 -6.38 4.67 15.03
C LEU A 150 -7.09 4.65 16.39
N PRO A 151 -7.97 5.61 16.73
CA PRO A 151 -8.75 5.55 17.97
C PRO A 151 -9.67 4.33 18.05
N GLU A 152 -10.40 4.02 16.99
CA GLU A 152 -11.28 2.85 16.92
C GLU A 152 -10.50 1.54 17.03
N TRP A 153 -9.32 1.47 16.36
CA TRP A 153 -8.43 0.34 16.45
C TRP A 153 -7.92 0.11 17.87
N SER A 154 -7.49 1.18 18.55
CA SER A 154 -7.04 1.12 19.95
C SER A 154 -8.15 0.66 20.88
N ALA A 155 -9.38 1.14 20.71
CA ALA A 155 -10.53 0.71 21.48
C ALA A 155 -10.82 -0.78 21.27
N LEU A 156 -10.72 -1.27 20.02
CA LEU A 156 -10.95 -2.68 19.71
C LEU A 156 -9.87 -3.58 20.32
N ILE A 157 -8.60 -3.20 20.25
CA ILE A 157 -7.50 -3.92 20.91
C ILE A 157 -7.77 -4.02 22.42
N THR A 158 -8.16 -2.92 23.05
CA THR A 158 -8.50 -2.89 24.48
C THR A 158 -9.66 -3.83 24.81
N ALA A 159 -10.69 -3.86 23.97
CA ALA A 159 -11.84 -4.74 24.17
C ALA A 159 -11.46 -6.23 24.04
N VAL A 160 -10.61 -6.57 23.06
CA VAL A 160 -10.09 -7.94 22.90
C VAL A 160 -9.23 -8.33 24.10
N GLN A 161 -8.33 -7.45 24.54
CA GLN A 161 -7.50 -7.71 25.73
C GLN A 161 -8.36 -7.94 26.97
N ALA A 162 -9.39 -7.12 27.21
CA ALA A 162 -10.32 -7.30 28.31
C ALA A 162 -11.08 -8.64 28.23
N ALA A 163 -11.39 -9.12 27.03
CA ALA A 163 -11.97 -10.45 26.83
C ALA A 163 -11.00 -11.56 27.23
N MET A 164 -9.73 -11.45 26.84
CA MET A 164 -8.67 -12.38 27.23
C MET A 164 -8.45 -12.38 28.74
N ASP A 165 -8.37 -11.22 29.37
CA ASP A 165 -8.12 -11.06 30.81
C ASP A 165 -9.22 -11.68 31.68
N ARG A 166 -10.49 -11.68 31.22
CA ARG A 166 -11.59 -12.37 31.90
C ARG A 166 -11.67 -13.88 31.61
N GLY A 167 -10.73 -14.41 30.82
CA GLY A 167 -10.70 -15.83 30.46
C GLY A 167 -11.74 -16.27 29.43
N ALA A 168 -12.24 -15.31 28.61
CA ALA A 168 -13.17 -15.64 27.54
C ALA A 168 -12.52 -16.52 26.46
N THR A 169 -13.33 -17.30 25.78
CA THR A 169 -12.88 -18.22 24.73
C THR A 169 -13.23 -17.72 23.34
N ALA A 170 -12.57 -18.25 22.32
CA ALA A 170 -12.87 -17.95 20.91
C ALA A 170 -14.31 -18.33 20.47
N HIS A 171 -15.00 -19.15 21.26
CA HIS A 171 -16.36 -19.60 20.95
C HIS A 171 -17.44 -18.73 21.62
N ASP A 172 -17.07 -17.80 22.50
CA ASP A 172 -18.03 -16.91 23.14
C ASP A 172 -18.56 -15.90 22.12
N ALA A 173 -19.88 -15.69 22.15
CA ALA A 173 -20.57 -14.90 21.13
C ALA A 173 -20.06 -13.45 21.03
N ASP A 174 -19.74 -12.82 22.16
CA ASP A 174 -19.18 -11.46 22.17
C ASP A 174 -17.74 -11.41 21.64
N VAL A 175 -16.94 -12.45 21.86
CA VAL A 175 -15.60 -12.58 21.30
C VAL A 175 -15.66 -12.76 19.77
N GLN A 176 -16.62 -13.55 19.28
CA GLN A 176 -16.86 -13.68 17.85
C GLN A 176 -17.24 -12.36 17.19
N LEU A 177 -18.07 -11.55 17.84
CA LEU A 177 -18.41 -10.20 17.36
C LEU A 177 -17.18 -9.27 17.32
N LEU A 178 -16.33 -9.30 18.35
CA LEU A 178 -15.05 -8.58 18.35
C LEU A 178 -14.15 -9.04 17.20
N ALA A 179 -14.08 -10.32 16.91
CA ALA A 179 -13.29 -10.87 15.83
C ALA A 179 -13.81 -10.45 14.43
N LEU A 180 -15.11 -10.38 14.21
CA LEU A 180 -15.70 -9.85 12.97
C LEU A 180 -15.45 -8.35 12.83
N SER A 181 -15.57 -7.60 13.93
CA SER A 181 -15.21 -6.18 13.99
C SER A 181 -13.73 -5.96 13.67
N TRP A 182 -12.85 -6.85 14.15
CA TRP A 182 -11.42 -6.84 13.81
C TRP A 182 -11.18 -6.99 12.32
N MET A 183 -11.83 -7.94 11.66
CA MET A 183 -11.71 -8.12 10.21
C MET A 183 -12.22 -6.91 9.42
N THR A 184 -13.32 -6.31 9.86
CA THR A 184 -13.84 -5.07 9.26
C THR A 184 -12.85 -3.92 9.41
N MET A 185 -12.25 -3.79 10.59
CA MET A 185 -11.25 -2.75 10.87
C MET A 185 -9.96 -2.99 10.07
N VAL A 186 -9.50 -4.24 9.93
CA VAL A 186 -8.38 -4.59 9.03
C VAL A 186 -8.67 -4.13 7.60
N GLY A 187 -9.86 -4.41 7.08
CA GLY A 187 -10.28 -3.95 5.76
C GLY A 187 -10.25 -2.43 5.64
N ARG A 188 -10.81 -1.71 6.63
CA ARG A 188 -10.83 -0.25 6.66
C ARG A 188 -9.41 0.33 6.77
N ALA A 189 -8.60 -0.16 7.69
CA ALA A 189 -7.23 0.33 7.91
C ALA A 189 -6.31 0.17 6.69
N THR A 190 -6.54 -0.87 5.90
CA THR A 190 -5.73 -1.18 4.70
C THR A 190 -6.38 -0.74 3.39
N GLY A 191 -7.59 -0.17 3.43
CA GLY A 191 -8.37 0.11 2.22
C GLY A 191 -8.71 -1.16 1.43
N ASN A 192 -8.85 -2.30 2.11
CA ASN A 192 -8.99 -3.63 1.51
C ASN A 192 -7.85 -4.00 0.54
N ASN A 193 -6.66 -3.42 0.73
CA ASN A 193 -5.47 -3.77 -0.05
C ASN A 193 -4.70 -4.91 0.65
N PRO A 194 -4.66 -6.12 0.09
CA PRO A 194 -4.00 -7.27 0.71
C PRO A 194 -2.47 -7.10 0.80
N ALA A 195 -1.85 -6.34 -0.11
CA ALA A 195 -0.43 -6.05 -0.03
C ALA A 195 -0.11 -5.12 1.16
N PHE A 196 -1.01 -4.20 1.50
CA PHE A 196 -0.87 -3.37 2.70
C PHE A 196 -1.03 -4.21 3.97
N LEU A 197 -2.01 -5.10 4.00
CA LEU A 197 -2.20 -6.03 5.11
C LEU A 197 -0.94 -6.87 5.38
N MET A 198 -0.36 -7.46 4.35
CA MET A 198 0.87 -8.28 4.48
C MET A 198 2.04 -7.47 5.04
N ARG A 199 2.20 -6.21 4.61
CA ARG A 199 3.28 -5.33 5.10
C ARG A 199 3.04 -4.89 6.55
N LEU A 200 1.80 -4.56 6.93
CA LEU A 200 1.46 -4.25 8.33
C LEU A 200 1.70 -5.45 9.25
N HIS A 201 1.37 -6.66 8.79
CA HIS A 201 1.69 -7.88 9.52
C HIS A 201 3.20 -8.10 9.66
N ALA A 202 3.96 -7.91 8.58
CA ALA A 202 5.42 -7.99 8.61
C ALA A 202 6.06 -6.96 9.56
N ILE A 203 5.53 -5.73 9.62
CA ILE A 203 5.97 -4.72 10.59
C ILE A 203 5.71 -5.22 12.01
N ASN A 204 4.52 -5.74 12.30
CA ASN A 204 4.19 -6.24 13.63
C ASN A 204 5.07 -7.44 14.05
N GLU A 205 5.48 -8.28 13.10
CA GLU A 205 6.39 -9.41 13.35
C GLU A 205 7.85 -8.99 13.53
N GLN A 206 8.35 -8.08 12.68
CA GLN A 206 9.78 -7.78 12.54
C GLN A 206 10.24 -6.60 13.39
N GLU A 207 9.31 -5.73 13.84
CA GLU A 207 9.62 -4.51 14.57
C GLU A 207 9.09 -4.59 16.02
N PRO A 208 9.90 -5.06 16.99
CA PRO A 208 9.46 -5.25 18.39
C PRO A 208 8.91 -3.98 19.05
N THR A 209 9.49 -2.83 18.74
CA THR A 209 9.05 -1.52 19.23
C THR A 209 7.61 -1.22 18.79
N MET A 210 7.28 -1.53 17.53
CA MET A 210 5.93 -1.32 17.00
C MET A 210 4.92 -2.29 17.61
N ARG A 211 5.31 -3.53 17.82
CA ARG A 211 4.47 -4.51 18.52
C ARG A 211 4.14 -4.04 19.93
N ALA A 212 5.14 -3.55 20.67
CA ALA A 212 4.92 -3.01 22.01
C ALA A 212 3.97 -1.81 22.01
N ARG A 213 4.04 -0.94 21.00
CA ARG A 213 3.20 0.25 20.87
C ARG A 213 1.80 -0.03 20.37
N SER A 214 1.66 -0.95 19.43
CA SER A 214 0.34 -1.33 18.90
C SER A 214 -0.53 -2.04 19.93
N GLY A 215 0.08 -2.65 20.96
CA GLY A 215 -0.61 -3.52 21.91
C GLY A 215 -1.01 -4.87 21.30
N ILE A 216 -0.67 -5.13 20.03
CA ILE A 216 -0.98 -6.38 19.32
C ILE A 216 0.11 -7.40 19.63
N THR A 217 -0.05 -8.11 20.73
CA THR A 217 0.86 -9.19 21.12
C THR A 217 0.60 -10.45 20.27
N GLN A 218 1.56 -11.34 20.19
CA GLN A 218 1.40 -12.65 19.53
C GLN A 218 0.26 -13.50 20.11
N GLU A 219 0.04 -13.36 21.42
CA GLU A 219 -1.06 -14.04 22.13
C GLU A 219 -2.42 -13.49 21.70
N LEU A 220 -2.54 -12.16 21.62
CA LEU A 220 -3.73 -11.47 21.15
C LEU A 220 -4.03 -11.83 19.68
N GLU A 221 -3.02 -11.80 18.81
CA GLU A 221 -3.19 -12.24 17.39
C GLU A 221 -3.75 -13.65 17.30
N ARG A 222 -3.13 -14.61 17.99
CA ARG A 222 -3.60 -16.01 18.00
C ARG A 222 -5.01 -16.17 18.60
N PHE A 223 -5.35 -15.34 19.57
CA PHE A 223 -6.69 -15.33 20.15
C PHE A 223 -7.72 -14.85 19.13
N VAL A 224 -7.45 -13.71 18.48
CA VAL A 224 -8.30 -13.15 17.42
C VAL A 224 -8.44 -14.12 16.23
N GLU A 225 -7.36 -14.74 15.79
CA GLU A 225 -7.37 -15.73 14.70
C GLU A 225 -8.34 -16.88 15.01
N ARG A 226 -8.22 -17.47 16.20
CA ARG A 226 -9.15 -18.53 16.63
C ARG A 226 -10.60 -18.04 16.67
N ALA A 227 -10.82 -16.82 17.14
CA ALA A 227 -12.14 -16.21 17.21
C ALA A 227 -12.73 -15.92 15.83
N VAL A 228 -11.92 -15.45 14.85
CA VAL A 228 -12.34 -15.26 13.46
C VAL A 228 -12.74 -16.58 12.83
N ILE A 229 -11.93 -17.63 13.03
CA ILE A 229 -12.24 -18.97 12.53
C ILE A 229 -13.57 -19.46 13.14
N ALA A 230 -13.73 -19.36 14.47
CA ALA A 230 -14.94 -19.78 15.17
C ALA A 230 -16.18 -19.00 14.68
N ALA A 231 -16.07 -17.68 14.55
CA ALA A 231 -17.16 -16.84 14.05
C ALA A 231 -17.59 -17.24 12.63
N ARG A 232 -16.65 -17.44 11.72
CA ARG A 232 -16.95 -17.84 10.35
C ARG A 232 -17.52 -19.25 10.27
N LEU A 233 -17.04 -20.18 11.07
CA LEU A 233 -17.61 -21.53 11.17
C LEU A 233 -19.06 -21.50 11.70
N THR A 234 -19.36 -20.63 12.68
CA THR A 234 -20.72 -20.40 13.16
C THR A 234 -21.65 -19.90 12.05
N ILE A 235 -21.12 -19.05 11.14
CA ILE A 235 -21.87 -18.57 9.97
C ILE A 235 -22.11 -19.74 8.99
N PHE A 236 -21.06 -20.50 8.63
CA PHE A 236 -21.16 -21.60 7.69
C PHE A 236 -22.11 -22.71 8.18
N ALA A 237 -22.23 -22.95 9.49
CA ALA A 237 -23.14 -23.92 10.06
C ALA A 237 -24.63 -23.66 9.76
N ARG A 238 -24.97 -22.46 9.28
CA ARG A 238 -26.34 -22.13 8.81
C ARG A 238 -26.64 -22.63 7.39
N TYR A 239 -25.59 -22.97 6.64
CA TYR A 239 -25.66 -23.34 5.22
C TYR A 239 -25.24 -24.78 4.93
N LEU A 240 -24.35 -25.33 5.74
CA LEU A 240 -23.72 -26.65 5.54
C LEU A 240 -24.31 -27.68 6.47
N ASP A 241 -24.34 -28.94 6.01
CA ASP A 241 -24.75 -30.04 6.85
C ASP A 241 -23.62 -30.53 7.79
N ALA A 242 -23.92 -31.54 8.63
CA ALA A 242 -22.98 -31.99 9.66
C ALA A 242 -21.68 -32.57 9.08
N GLN A 243 -21.73 -33.29 7.96
CA GLN A 243 -20.57 -33.91 7.33
C GLN A 243 -19.69 -32.83 6.64
N GLU A 244 -20.33 -31.86 5.97
CA GLU A 244 -19.65 -30.72 5.37
C GLU A 244 -18.97 -29.85 6.45
N MET A 245 -19.64 -29.64 7.58
CA MET A 245 -19.09 -28.89 8.72
C MET A 245 -17.94 -29.63 9.39
N GLU A 246 -17.95 -30.94 9.50
CA GLU A 246 -16.81 -31.71 10.04
C GLU A 246 -15.55 -31.47 9.21
N ARG A 247 -15.64 -31.51 7.89
CA ARG A 247 -14.53 -31.18 6.99
C ARG A 247 -14.09 -29.73 7.13
N MET A 248 -15.05 -28.82 7.19
CA MET A 248 -14.79 -27.39 7.35
C MET A 248 -14.03 -27.13 8.67
N HIS A 249 -14.44 -27.70 9.78
CA HIS A 249 -13.75 -27.59 11.07
C HIS A 249 -12.31 -28.09 11.02
N ALA A 250 -12.07 -29.22 10.33
CA ALA A 250 -10.74 -29.81 10.24
C ALA A 250 -9.74 -28.97 9.42
N HIS A 251 -10.20 -28.21 8.41
CA HIS A 251 -9.31 -27.67 7.39
C HIS A 251 -9.40 -26.14 7.19
N TYR A 252 -10.47 -25.47 7.63
CA TYR A 252 -10.71 -24.05 7.30
C TYR A 252 -9.60 -23.11 7.74
N GLY A 253 -9.08 -23.29 8.95
CA GLY A 253 -8.00 -22.44 9.49
C GLY A 253 -6.59 -22.82 9.04
N ALA A 254 -6.41 -24.05 8.52
CA ALA A 254 -5.07 -24.62 8.31
C ALA A 254 -4.20 -23.86 7.29
N GLN A 255 -4.82 -23.15 6.36
CA GLN A 255 -4.12 -22.44 5.28
C GLN A 255 -4.48 -20.93 5.22
N MET A 256 -4.96 -20.37 6.31
CA MET A 256 -5.46 -19.00 6.33
C MET A 256 -4.41 -17.95 5.89
N TYR A 257 -3.14 -18.18 6.20
CA TYR A 257 -2.04 -17.29 5.80
C TYR A 257 -1.67 -17.38 4.31
N ALA A 258 -2.10 -18.43 3.61
CA ALA A 258 -1.87 -18.54 2.17
C ALA A 258 -2.79 -17.64 1.34
N TRP A 259 -3.96 -17.27 1.87
CA TRP A 259 -4.95 -16.49 1.15
C TRP A 259 -4.53 -15.03 0.89
N PRO A 260 -4.02 -14.26 1.86
CA PRO A 260 -3.65 -12.87 1.62
C PRO A 260 -2.59 -12.71 0.52
N ALA A 261 -1.57 -13.57 0.52
CA ALA A 261 -0.53 -13.55 -0.51
C ALA A 261 -1.09 -13.86 -1.90
N LEU A 262 -1.91 -14.90 -2.02
CA LEU A 262 -2.53 -15.28 -3.29
C LEU A 262 -3.47 -14.19 -3.82
N ILE A 263 -4.26 -13.57 -2.93
CA ILE A 263 -5.15 -12.46 -3.28
C ILE A 263 -4.36 -11.25 -3.75
N ALA A 264 -3.24 -10.92 -3.07
CA ALA A 264 -2.37 -9.82 -3.47
C ALA A 264 -1.78 -10.03 -4.87
N GLU A 265 -1.29 -11.23 -5.18
CA GLU A 265 -0.76 -11.57 -6.50
C GLU A 265 -1.82 -11.49 -7.61
N LEU A 266 -3.03 -11.99 -7.35
CA LEU A 266 -4.14 -11.90 -8.31
C LEU A 266 -4.59 -10.45 -8.52
N ARG A 267 -4.65 -9.64 -7.47
CA ARG A 267 -4.95 -8.20 -7.56
C ARG A 267 -3.86 -7.46 -8.34
N GLY A 268 -2.58 -7.80 -8.13
CA GLY A 268 -1.47 -7.28 -8.93
C GLY A 268 -1.63 -7.61 -10.41
N ALA A 269 -1.93 -8.87 -10.74
CA ALA A 269 -2.18 -9.29 -12.11
C ALA A 269 -3.37 -8.56 -12.77
N MET A 270 -4.44 -8.27 -12.01
CA MET A 270 -5.56 -7.45 -12.48
C MET A 270 -5.14 -6.00 -12.74
N ALA A 271 -4.34 -5.41 -11.86
CA ALA A 271 -3.84 -4.04 -12.01
C ALA A 271 -2.91 -3.90 -13.23
N ASP A 272 -2.10 -4.94 -13.49
CA ASP A 272 -1.24 -5.06 -14.67
C ASP A 272 -2.03 -5.43 -15.95
N ALA A 273 -3.36 -5.51 -15.88
CA ALA A 273 -4.25 -5.89 -16.97
C ALA A 273 -3.90 -7.24 -17.64
N LEU A 274 -3.32 -8.18 -16.88
CA LEU A 274 -3.04 -9.52 -17.39
C LEU A 274 -4.36 -10.24 -17.69
N PRO A 275 -4.50 -10.87 -18.88
CA PRO A 275 -5.74 -11.57 -19.22
C PRO A 275 -5.87 -12.89 -18.43
N PRO A 276 -7.10 -13.40 -18.19
CA PRO A 276 -7.35 -14.62 -17.43
C PRO A 276 -6.67 -15.88 -17.98
N ASP A 277 -6.38 -15.93 -19.26
CA ASP A 277 -5.68 -17.05 -19.92
C ASP A 277 -4.15 -16.96 -19.84
N HIS A 278 -3.62 -15.90 -19.23
CA HIS A 278 -2.18 -15.78 -19.01
C HIS A 278 -1.68 -16.93 -18.07
N PRO A 279 -0.57 -17.65 -18.42
CA PRO A 279 -0.10 -18.80 -17.67
C PRO A 279 0.11 -18.55 -16.16
N HIS A 280 0.62 -17.37 -15.79
CA HIS A 280 0.78 -16.97 -14.39
C HIS A 280 -0.56 -16.88 -13.67
N VAL A 281 -1.57 -16.26 -14.28
CA VAL A 281 -2.91 -16.11 -13.70
C VAL A 281 -3.60 -17.46 -13.54
N GLN A 282 -3.49 -18.32 -14.55
CA GLN A 282 -4.01 -19.70 -14.47
C GLN A 282 -3.35 -20.51 -13.35
N ALA A 283 -2.04 -20.37 -13.14
CA ALA A 283 -1.35 -21.02 -12.03
C ALA A 283 -1.90 -20.56 -10.67
N LYS A 284 -2.18 -19.26 -10.50
CA LYS A 284 -2.79 -18.72 -9.27
C LYS A 284 -4.25 -19.16 -9.11
N ALA A 285 -5.01 -19.25 -10.19
CA ALA A 285 -6.38 -19.78 -10.15
C ALA A 285 -6.41 -21.27 -9.76
N ARG A 286 -5.45 -22.08 -10.22
CA ARG A 286 -5.29 -23.47 -9.75
C ARG A 286 -5.00 -23.50 -8.25
N ARG A 287 -4.09 -22.67 -7.76
CA ARG A 287 -3.77 -22.57 -6.33
C ARG A 287 -4.98 -22.13 -5.49
N TRP A 288 -5.79 -21.20 -6.00
CA TRP A 288 -7.06 -20.81 -5.38
C TRP A 288 -8.00 -22.01 -5.20
N MET A 289 -8.17 -22.79 -6.24
CA MET A 289 -9.03 -23.99 -6.19
C MET A 289 -8.50 -25.09 -5.28
N GLU A 290 -7.18 -25.27 -5.19
CA GLU A 290 -6.56 -26.17 -4.22
C GLU A 290 -6.88 -25.76 -2.77
N LEU A 291 -6.66 -24.47 -2.43
CA LEU A 291 -6.97 -23.92 -1.12
C LEU A 291 -8.46 -24.04 -0.78
N PHE A 292 -9.32 -23.74 -1.75
CA PHE A 292 -10.77 -23.83 -1.59
C PHE A 292 -11.22 -25.27 -1.35
N ARG A 293 -10.77 -26.21 -2.17
CA ARG A 293 -11.14 -27.63 -2.06
C ARG A 293 -10.64 -28.28 -0.78
N ALA A 294 -9.54 -27.79 -0.21
CA ALA A 294 -9.02 -28.32 1.04
C ALA A 294 -10.07 -28.31 2.16
N TYR A 295 -10.88 -27.26 2.25
CA TYR A 295 -11.94 -27.17 3.27
C TYR A 295 -13.35 -27.45 2.71
N ALA A 296 -13.61 -27.19 1.44
CA ALA A 296 -14.90 -27.36 0.80
C ALA A 296 -15.13 -28.79 0.26
N GLY A 297 -14.05 -29.56 0.03
CA GLY A 297 -14.12 -30.82 -0.71
C GLY A 297 -14.36 -30.61 -2.21
N ASP A 298 -14.80 -31.66 -2.90
CA ASP A 298 -15.00 -31.66 -4.36
C ASP A 298 -16.48 -31.65 -4.76
N ASP A 299 -17.41 -31.71 -3.80
CA ASP A 299 -18.85 -31.78 -4.09
C ASP A 299 -19.37 -30.41 -4.61
N PRO A 300 -19.95 -30.37 -5.83
CA PRO A 300 -20.54 -29.19 -6.37
C PRO A 300 -21.68 -28.56 -5.55
N VAL A 301 -22.42 -29.40 -4.80
CA VAL A 301 -23.51 -28.93 -3.92
C VAL A 301 -22.96 -28.18 -2.74
N THR A 302 -21.93 -28.69 -2.08
CA THR A 302 -21.20 -27.99 -1.02
C THR A 302 -20.61 -26.67 -1.53
N HIS A 303 -20.02 -26.68 -2.73
CA HIS A 303 -19.52 -25.45 -3.36
C HIS A 303 -20.62 -24.40 -3.59
N ALA A 304 -21.82 -24.82 -3.97
CA ALA A 304 -22.94 -23.91 -4.16
C ALA A 304 -23.41 -23.31 -2.83
N ARG A 305 -23.53 -24.10 -1.76
CA ARG A 305 -23.88 -23.66 -0.41
C ARG A 305 -22.86 -22.66 0.16
N ILE A 306 -21.57 -22.94 -0.02
CA ILE A 306 -20.49 -22.01 0.41
C ILE A 306 -20.57 -20.69 -0.36
N ARG A 307 -20.80 -20.73 -1.68
CA ARG A 307 -20.99 -19.49 -2.46
C ARG A 307 -22.22 -18.70 -2.02
N GLU A 308 -23.31 -19.40 -1.67
CA GLU A 308 -24.53 -18.78 -1.14
C GLU A 308 -24.22 -18.10 0.21
N ALA A 309 -23.48 -18.74 1.11
CA ALA A 309 -23.05 -18.15 2.37
C ALA A 309 -22.24 -16.87 2.13
N TYR A 310 -21.23 -16.89 1.27
CA TYR A 310 -20.46 -15.70 0.93
C TYR A 310 -21.28 -14.58 0.26
N ALA A 311 -22.33 -14.91 -0.45
CA ALA A 311 -23.20 -13.94 -1.09
C ALA A 311 -24.15 -13.25 -0.08
N LYS A 312 -24.63 -14.00 0.93
CA LYS A 312 -25.63 -13.53 1.90
C LYS A 312 -25.01 -12.94 3.17
N GLU A 313 -23.77 -13.31 3.51
CA GLU A 313 -23.11 -12.97 4.77
C GLU A 313 -21.88 -12.09 4.52
N PRO A 314 -22.03 -10.75 4.64
CA PRO A 314 -20.92 -9.82 4.43
C PRO A 314 -19.73 -10.07 5.35
N ASP A 315 -19.96 -10.57 6.57
CA ASP A 315 -18.93 -10.88 7.55
C ASP A 315 -17.93 -11.94 7.09
N LEU A 316 -18.32 -12.83 6.18
CA LEU A 316 -17.41 -13.80 5.58
C LEU A 316 -16.39 -13.13 4.63
N ARG A 317 -16.73 -11.99 4.05
CA ARG A 317 -15.86 -11.20 3.14
C ARG A 317 -15.06 -10.13 3.87
N GLY A 318 -15.45 -9.76 5.08
CA GLY A 318 -14.81 -8.70 5.87
C GLY A 318 -13.29 -8.88 5.93
N GLY A 319 -12.52 -7.83 5.57
CA GLY A 319 -11.06 -7.79 5.62
C GLY A 319 -10.33 -8.74 4.67
N SER A 320 -11.04 -9.46 3.78
CA SER A 320 -10.43 -10.44 2.89
C SER A 320 -9.92 -9.87 1.57
N ALA A 321 -10.30 -8.64 1.22
CA ALA A 321 -10.06 -8.04 -0.10
C ALA A 321 -10.64 -8.85 -1.28
N VAL A 322 -11.65 -9.69 -1.04
CA VAL A 322 -12.33 -10.51 -2.04
C VAL A 322 -13.65 -9.85 -2.41
N ASP A 323 -13.77 -9.46 -3.68
CA ASP A 323 -15.00 -8.92 -4.27
C ASP A 323 -15.43 -9.73 -5.50
N ASP A 324 -16.58 -9.37 -6.06
CA ASP A 324 -17.15 -10.08 -7.20
C ASP A 324 -16.28 -9.97 -8.46
N GLN A 325 -15.49 -8.88 -8.62
CA GLN A 325 -14.58 -8.68 -9.74
C GLN A 325 -13.41 -9.68 -9.68
N LEU A 326 -12.79 -9.83 -8.50
CA LEU A 326 -11.74 -10.81 -8.29
C LEU A 326 -12.26 -12.24 -8.48
N LEU A 327 -13.44 -12.55 -7.93
CA LEU A 327 -14.05 -13.88 -8.09
C LEU A 327 -14.37 -14.22 -9.55
N ALA A 328 -14.83 -13.25 -10.33
CA ALA A 328 -15.04 -13.42 -11.77
C ALA A 328 -13.73 -13.65 -12.52
N TYR A 329 -12.69 -12.90 -12.18
CA TYR A 329 -11.36 -13.04 -12.77
C TYR A 329 -10.75 -14.43 -12.51
N VAL A 330 -10.79 -14.88 -11.26
CA VAL A 330 -10.31 -16.22 -10.87
C VAL A 330 -11.10 -17.33 -11.57
N ARG A 331 -12.44 -17.22 -11.64
CA ARG A 331 -13.29 -18.18 -12.34
C ARG A 331 -12.92 -18.28 -13.82
N ASN A 332 -12.81 -17.15 -14.51
CA ASN A 332 -12.46 -17.12 -15.93
C ASN A 332 -11.08 -17.75 -16.17
N ALA A 333 -10.11 -17.48 -15.29
CA ALA A 333 -8.77 -18.07 -15.38
C ALA A 333 -8.79 -19.59 -15.13
N TRP A 334 -9.58 -20.06 -14.16
CA TRP A 334 -9.76 -21.47 -13.90
C TRP A 334 -10.39 -22.19 -15.08
N GLU A 335 -11.50 -21.68 -15.64
CA GLU A 335 -12.16 -22.26 -16.81
C GLU A 335 -11.24 -22.31 -18.03
N SER A 336 -10.43 -21.25 -18.23
CA SER A 336 -9.44 -21.20 -19.31
C SER A 336 -8.36 -22.27 -19.12
N SER A 337 -7.90 -22.49 -17.87
CA SER A 337 -6.91 -23.51 -17.56
C SER A 337 -7.40 -24.94 -17.82
N GLN A 338 -8.70 -25.21 -17.63
CA GLN A 338 -9.31 -26.53 -17.88
C GLN A 338 -9.40 -26.83 -19.40
N ARG A 339 -9.68 -25.80 -20.23
CA ARG A 339 -9.74 -25.96 -21.70
C ARG A 339 -8.37 -26.23 -22.32
N ALA A 340 -7.31 -25.70 -21.72
CA ALA A 340 -5.94 -25.92 -22.22
C ALA A 340 -5.39 -27.33 -21.92
N THR A 341 -6.07 -28.09 -21.06
CA THR A 341 -5.66 -29.44 -20.62
C THR A 341 -6.40 -30.55 -21.40
N HIS A 342 -7.41 -30.19 -22.19
CA HIS A 342 -8.15 -31.03 -23.12
C HIS A 342 -7.80 -30.71 -24.59
#